data_b48ad4214cb9829892492c4dbac14ce6
#
_entry.id   b48ad4214cb9829892492c4dbac14ce6
#
_cell.length_a   1.000
_cell.length_b   1.000
_cell.length_c   1.000
_cell.angle_alpha   90.00
_cell.angle_beta   90.00
_cell.angle_gamma   90.00
#
_symmetry.space_group_name_H-M   'P 1'
#
loop_
_entity.id
_entity.type
_entity.pdbx_description
1 polymer ?
#
loop_
_entity_poly.entity_id
_entity_poly.type
_entity_poly.pdbx_seq_one_letter_code
_entity_poly.pdbx_strand_id
1 'polypeptide(L)'
;VFLKKRIPSGAGMAGGSTDAAAMIRALDQMYGLHMTWEQKKEIAVSLGADVAACLLTQASIGRGIGEELTKIDTDFTYSILVLKPKVSFSTAQMYRAIDESGQITQRYLSQEAAAGLETKNLDRICASLYNVFEEAIPEKAVIRELKQALTRSGAIGSLMTGSGSCVYGIYRNRRMRDRAYRMLKKHYQAYACEAVNRPQQ
;
A
#
# COMPACT_ATOMS: atom_id res chain seq x y z
N VAL A 1 -14.05 -21.37 -8.59
CA VAL A 1 -13.74 -20.20 -7.75
C VAL A 1 -14.57 -19.02 -8.19
N PHE A 2 -15.21 -18.32 -7.24
CA PHE A 2 -15.94 -17.08 -7.50
C PHE A 2 -15.20 -15.90 -6.83
N LEU A 3 -14.75 -14.93 -7.61
CA LEU A 3 -14.00 -13.76 -7.13
C LEU A 3 -14.85 -12.50 -7.19
N LYS A 4 -15.16 -11.91 -6.03
CA LYS A 4 -15.81 -10.60 -5.91
C LYS A 4 -14.78 -9.53 -5.57
N LYS A 5 -14.36 -8.76 -6.57
CA LYS A 5 -13.39 -7.67 -6.39
C LYS A 5 -13.98 -6.54 -5.53
N ARG A 6 -13.30 -6.19 -4.43
CA ARG A 6 -13.63 -5.05 -3.56
C ARG A 6 -12.54 -3.98 -3.57
N ILE A 7 -11.28 -4.38 -3.77
CA ILE A 7 -10.16 -3.46 -3.96
C ILE A 7 -10.21 -2.96 -5.40
N PRO A 8 -10.14 -1.65 -5.65
CA PRO A 8 -10.14 -1.08 -6.99
C PRO A 8 -9.02 -1.63 -7.86
N SER A 9 -9.33 -2.00 -9.10
CA SER A 9 -8.32 -2.43 -10.06
C SER A 9 -7.56 -1.24 -10.63
N GLY A 10 -6.27 -1.42 -10.99
CA GLY A 10 -5.42 -0.38 -11.57
C GLY A 10 -5.23 0.83 -10.66
N ALA A 11 -5.13 0.60 -9.37
CA ALA A 11 -5.15 1.65 -8.34
C ALA A 11 -3.87 1.69 -7.47
N GLY A 12 -2.87 0.87 -7.76
CA GLY A 12 -1.65 0.76 -6.95
C GLY A 12 -1.86 0.14 -5.57
N MET A 13 -2.97 -0.62 -5.38
CA MET A 13 -3.35 -1.18 -4.07
C MET A 13 -3.11 -2.69 -3.96
N ALA A 14 -2.30 -3.27 -4.82
CA ALA A 14 -1.94 -4.70 -4.84
C ALA A 14 -3.16 -5.66 -4.75
N GLY A 15 -4.32 -5.26 -5.31
CA GLY A 15 -5.56 -6.04 -5.20
C GLY A 15 -5.47 -7.42 -5.83
N GLY A 16 -4.80 -7.58 -6.98
CA GLY A 16 -4.53 -8.87 -7.62
C GLY A 16 -3.60 -9.74 -6.79
N SER A 17 -2.54 -9.15 -6.25
CA SER A 17 -1.57 -9.84 -5.40
C SER A 17 -2.20 -10.32 -4.08
N THR A 18 -3.11 -9.52 -3.51
CA THR A 18 -3.89 -9.91 -2.33
C THR A 18 -4.82 -11.09 -2.63
N ASP A 19 -5.49 -11.10 -3.80
CA ASP A 19 -6.34 -12.23 -4.22
C ASP A 19 -5.51 -13.50 -4.41
N ALA A 20 -4.34 -13.42 -5.06
CA ALA A 20 -3.43 -14.53 -5.26
C ALA A 20 -2.92 -15.10 -3.92
N ALA A 21 -2.49 -14.23 -3.01
CA ALA A 21 -2.06 -14.63 -1.67
C ALA A 21 -3.19 -15.31 -0.88
N ALA A 22 -4.42 -14.81 -0.99
CA ALA A 22 -5.58 -15.44 -0.36
C ALA A 22 -5.86 -16.82 -0.95
N MET A 23 -5.69 -17.00 -2.27
CA MET A 23 -5.86 -18.28 -2.95
C MET A 23 -4.82 -19.31 -2.50
N ILE A 24 -3.53 -18.92 -2.40
CA ILE A 24 -2.47 -19.80 -1.90
C ILE A 24 -2.85 -20.33 -0.51
N ARG A 25 -3.26 -19.45 0.41
CA ARG A 25 -3.68 -19.87 1.76
C ARG A 25 -4.91 -20.76 1.75
N ALA A 26 -5.92 -20.43 0.94
CA ALA A 26 -7.14 -21.20 0.86
C ALA A 26 -6.90 -22.61 0.34
N LEU A 27 -6.07 -22.78 -0.70
CA LEU A 27 -5.73 -24.10 -1.26
C LEU A 27 -4.90 -24.93 -0.29
N ASP A 28 -3.90 -24.31 0.38
CA ASP A 28 -3.12 -24.97 1.42
C ASP A 28 -4.01 -25.55 2.52
N GLN A 29 -4.95 -24.73 3.01
CA GLN A 29 -5.90 -25.17 4.05
C GLN A 29 -6.90 -26.20 3.55
N MET A 30 -7.51 -26.00 2.37
CA MET A 30 -8.55 -26.89 1.83
C MET A 30 -8.03 -28.30 1.53
N TYR A 31 -6.81 -28.40 1.05
CA TYR A 31 -6.20 -29.68 0.67
C TYR A 31 -5.24 -30.24 1.70
N GLY A 32 -5.09 -29.58 2.85
CA GLY A 32 -4.20 -30.03 3.94
C GLY A 32 -2.75 -30.18 3.47
N LEU A 33 -2.26 -29.27 2.63
CA LEU A 33 -0.93 -29.39 2.02
C LEU A 33 0.19 -29.14 3.02
N HIS A 34 -0.10 -28.42 4.11
CA HIS A 34 0.86 -28.07 5.17
C HIS A 34 2.16 -27.45 4.64
N MET A 35 2.03 -26.58 3.64
CA MET A 35 3.17 -25.94 2.98
C MET A 35 3.96 -25.07 3.95
N THR A 36 5.29 -25.15 3.88
CA THR A 36 6.19 -24.24 4.61
C THR A 36 6.06 -22.81 4.08
N TRP A 37 6.61 -21.84 4.84
CA TRP A 37 6.69 -20.46 4.36
C TRP A 37 7.47 -20.34 3.05
N GLU A 38 8.59 -21.05 2.95
CA GLU A 38 9.47 -21.05 1.78
C GLU A 38 8.74 -21.55 0.53
N GLN A 39 8.01 -22.66 0.64
CA GLN A 39 7.20 -23.20 -0.46
C GLN A 39 6.10 -22.23 -0.90
N LYS A 40 5.38 -21.62 0.05
CA LYS A 40 4.35 -20.61 -0.26
C LYS A 40 4.97 -19.37 -0.89
N LYS A 41 6.14 -18.92 -0.38
CA LYS A 41 6.88 -17.77 -0.89
C LYS A 41 7.35 -17.99 -2.31
N GLU A 42 7.87 -19.17 -2.64
CA GLU A 42 8.31 -19.52 -4.00
C GLU A 42 7.16 -19.41 -5.00
N ILE A 43 5.99 -19.99 -4.67
CA ILE A 43 4.78 -19.84 -5.49
C ILE A 43 4.37 -18.38 -5.59
N ALA A 44 4.38 -17.65 -4.48
CA ALA A 44 3.97 -16.25 -4.45
C ALA A 44 4.84 -15.38 -5.36
N VAL A 45 6.16 -15.52 -5.30
CA VAL A 45 7.11 -14.78 -6.14
C VAL A 45 6.93 -15.11 -7.63
N SER A 46 6.65 -16.38 -7.97
CA SER A 46 6.38 -16.76 -9.36
C SER A 46 5.11 -16.13 -9.95
N LEU A 47 4.15 -15.75 -9.11
CA LEU A 47 2.90 -15.08 -9.51
C LEU A 47 3.05 -13.56 -9.59
N GLY A 48 3.94 -12.97 -8.82
CA GLY A 48 4.20 -11.53 -8.85
C GLY A 48 4.94 -11.02 -7.62
N ALA A 49 5.70 -9.94 -7.77
CA ALA A 49 6.58 -9.37 -6.75
C ALA A 49 5.85 -9.07 -5.42
N ASP A 50 4.64 -8.49 -5.50
CA ASP A 50 3.87 -8.07 -4.31
C ASP A 50 3.14 -9.24 -3.62
N VAL A 51 3.05 -10.44 -4.25
CA VAL A 51 2.25 -11.56 -3.71
C VAL A 51 2.85 -12.09 -2.42
N ALA A 52 4.17 -12.16 -2.32
CA ALA A 52 4.88 -12.61 -1.11
C ALA A 52 4.61 -11.67 0.09
N ALA A 53 4.64 -10.35 -0.14
CA ALA A 53 4.31 -9.37 0.90
C ALA A 53 2.84 -9.47 1.33
N CYS A 54 1.91 -9.66 0.37
CA CYS A 54 0.49 -9.89 0.68
C CYS A 54 0.26 -11.22 1.41
N LEU A 55 1.06 -12.23 1.13
CA LEU A 55 1.00 -13.53 1.79
C LEU A 55 1.47 -13.43 3.24
N LEU A 56 2.50 -12.62 3.52
CA LEU A 56 3.07 -12.42 4.84
C LEU A 56 2.07 -11.79 5.82
N THR A 57 1.16 -10.91 5.35
CA THR A 57 0.14 -10.19 6.17
C THR A 57 0.68 -9.42 7.37
N GLN A 58 1.95 -9.09 7.36
CA GLN A 58 2.66 -8.32 8.39
C GLN A 58 3.37 -7.13 7.79
N ALA A 59 3.63 -6.11 8.61
CA ALA A 59 4.50 -5.02 8.22
C ALA A 59 5.90 -5.57 7.92
N SER A 60 6.49 -5.16 6.81
CA SER A 60 7.81 -5.63 6.37
C SER A 60 8.51 -4.61 5.48
N ILE A 61 9.83 -4.70 5.44
CA ILE A 61 10.67 -4.05 4.44
C ILE A 61 10.96 -5.06 3.34
N GLY A 62 10.60 -4.73 2.10
CA GLY A 62 10.96 -5.51 0.91
C GLY A 62 12.24 -4.98 0.27
N ARG A 63 13.11 -5.87 -0.17
CA ARG A 63 14.31 -5.61 -0.97
C ARG A 63 14.28 -6.48 -2.22
N GLY A 64 15.29 -6.28 -3.11
CA GLY A 64 15.29 -6.93 -4.41
C GLY A 64 14.15 -6.40 -5.28
N ILE A 65 13.37 -7.29 -5.89
CA ILE A 65 12.13 -6.96 -6.59
C ILE A 65 10.90 -6.99 -5.65
N GLY A 66 11.11 -7.12 -4.32
CA GLY A 66 10.07 -7.23 -3.29
C GLY A 66 9.97 -8.60 -2.62
N GLU A 67 10.84 -9.54 -3.00
CA GLU A 67 10.86 -10.92 -2.50
C GLU A 67 11.67 -11.11 -1.21
N GLU A 68 12.62 -10.22 -0.93
CA GLU A 68 13.41 -10.24 0.31
C GLU A 68 12.68 -9.46 1.40
N LEU A 69 11.86 -10.16 2.19
CA LEU A 69 11.02 -9.55 3.20
C LEU A 69 11.65 -9.63 4.59
N THR A 70 11.92 -8.48 5.19
CA THR A 70 12.30 -8.35 6.60
C THR A 70 11.08 -7.90 7.39
N LYS A 71 10.59 -8.74 8.29
CA LYS A 71 9.43 -8.44 9.16
C LYS A 71 9.75 -7.27 10.10
N ILE A 72 8.74 -6.43 10.34
CA ILE A 72 8.77 -5.37 11.35
C ILE A 72 7.88 -5.85 12.50
N ASP A 73 8.44 -5.90 13.70
CA ASP A 73 7.67 -6.27 14.90
C ASP A 73 6.85 -5.06 15.37
N THR A 74 5.56 -5.13 15.11
CA THR A 74 4.63 -4.08 15.51
C THR A 74 3.20 -4.62 15.58
N ASP A 75 2.44 -4.14 16.55
CA ASP A 75 0.98 -4.29 16.66
C ASP A 75 0.26 -2.95 16.37
N PHE A 76 1.02 -1.95 15.89
CA PHE A 76 0.50 -0.61 15.72
C PHE A 76 -0.57 -0.54 14.64
N THR A 77 -1.71 0.03 15.00
CA THR A 77 -2.84 0.30 14.11
C THR A 77 -3.08 1.79 14.01
N TYR A 78 -3.43 2.26 12.81
CA TYR A 78 -3.74 3.66 12.58
C TYR A 78 -4.78 3.82 11.46
N SER A 79 -5.42 4.98 11.45
CA SER A 79 -6.56 5.25 10.59
C SER A 79 -6.12 5.82 9.25
N ILE A 80 -6.62 5.23 8.17
CA ILE A 80 -6.27 5.57 6.78
C ILE A 80 -7.55 5.90 6.00
N LEU A 81 -7.47 6.93 5.16
CA LEU A 81 -8.46 7.23 4.14
C LEU A 81 -7.79 7.17 2.77
N VAL A 82 -8.31 6.33 1.89
CA VAL A 82 -7.83 6.19 0.52
C VAL A 82 -8.79 6.91 -0.42
N LEU A 83 -8.24 7.72 -1.33
CA LEU A 83 -8.98 8.35 -2.43
C LEU A 83 -8.53 7.76 -3.76
N LYS A 84 -9.49 7.34 -4.59
CA LYS A 84 -9.24 6.88 -5.96
C LYS A 84 -9.68 7.94 -6.95
N PRO A 85 -8.77 8.47 -7.79
CA PRO A 85 -9.14 9.32 -8.89
C PRO A 85 -9.77 8.51 -10.04
N LYS A 86 -10.36 9.21 -11.01
CA LYS A 86 -10.88 8.57 -12.23
C LYS A 86 -9.78 8.02 -13.14
N VAL A 87 -8.59 8.62 -13.08
CA VAL A 87 -7.43 8.15 -13.85
C VAL A 87 -6.85 6.86 -13.24
N SER A 88 -6.22 6.05 -14.07
CA SER A 88 -5.48 4.85 -13.67
C SER A 88 -4.15 4.86 -14.38
N PHE A 89 -3.09 4.45 -13.70
CA PHE A 89 -1.75 4.34 -14.26
C PHE A 89 -1.41 2.87 -14.49
N SER A 90 -0.77 2.58 -15.61
CA SER A 90 -0.17 1.28 -15.84
C SER A 90 1.18 1.22 -15.13
N THR A 91 1.41 0.17 -14.35
CA THR A 91 2.70 -0.05 -13.66
C THR A 91 3.87 -0.01 -14.64
N ALA A 92 3.72 -0.61 -15.84
CA ALA A 92 4.75 -0.59 -16.86
C ALA A 92 5.03 0.84 -17.40
N GLN A 93 3.99 1.66 -17.58
CA GLN A 93 4.17 3.06 -17.96
C GLN A 93 4.88 3.88 -16.88
N MET A 94 4.57 3.59 -15.61
CA MET A 94 5.20 4.29 -14.48
C MET A 94 6.69 3.97 -14.36
N TYR A 95 7.09 2.71 -14.55
CA TYR A 95 8.52 2.35 -14.60
C TYR A 95 9.23 3.03 -15.79
N ARG A 96 8.63 3.02 -16.99
CA ARG A 96 9.21 3.74 -18.15
C ARG A 96 9.38 5.23 -17.86
N ALA A 97 8.39 5.87 -17.25
CA ALA A 97 8.48 7.28 -16.89
C ALA A 97 9.62 7.57 -15.92
N ILE A 98 9.92 6.65 -14.99
CA ILE A 98 11.09 6.73 -14.12
C ILE A 98 12.37 6.61 -14.92
N ASP A 99 12.47 5.60 -15.79
CA ASP A 99 13.68 5.36 -16.61
C ASP A 99 13.97 6.55 -17.55
N GLU A 100 12.93 7.13 -18.13
CA GLU A 100 13.02 8.29 -19.04
C GLU A 100 13.35 9.60 -18.28
N SER A 101 12.96 9.73 -17.02
CA SER A 101 13.17 10.96 -16.24
C SER A 101 14.65 11.24 -15.96
N GLY A 102 15.48 10.21 -15.91
CA GLY A 102 16.93 10.30 -15.64
C GLY A 102 17.30 10.91 -14.28
N GLN A 103 16.31 11.35 -13.52
CA GLN A 103 16.48 12.02 -12.22
C GLN A 103 15.59 11.35 -11.18
N ILE A 104 16.16 10.44 -10.40
CA ILE A 104 15.49 9.84 -9.26
C ILE A 104 16.21 10.30 -7.99
N THR A 105 15.46 10.92 -7.09
CA THR A 105 15.96 11.16 -5.73
C THR A 105 15.94 9.84 -4.97
N GLN A 106 17.08 9.20 -4.78
CA GLN A 106 17.16 8.01 -3.95
C GLN A 106 17.02 8.40 -2.48
N ARG A 107 15.87 8.10 -1.89
CA ARG A 107 15.61 8.28 -0.45
C ARG A 107 15.34 6.93 0.20
N TYR A 108 16.25 6.50 1.05
CA TYR A 108 16.13 5.24 1.80
C TYR A 108 15.44 5.48 3.14
N LEU A 109 14.13 5.82 3.12
CA LEU A 109 13.34 6.15 4.31
C LEU A 109 12.63 4.95 4.94
N SER A 110 12.76 3.75 4.37
CA SER A 110 12.08 2.54 4.85
C SER A 110 12.46 2.17 6.29
N GLN A 111 13.71 2.38 6.68
CA GLN A 111 14.15 2.14 8.07
C GLN A 111 13.54 3.12 9.05
N GLU A 112 13.40 4.40 8.67
CA GLU A 112 12.72 5.40 9.48
C GLU A 112 11.23 5.10 9.62
N ALA A 113 10.58 4.63 8.54
CA ALA A 113 9.20 4.17 8.58
C ALA A 113 9.05 2.96 9.51
N ALA A 114 9.95 1.98 9.42
CA ALA A 114 9.96 0.80 10.28
C ALA A 114 10.10 1.19 11.76
N ALA A 115 11.08 2.04 12.09
CA ALA A 115 11.28 2.53 13.44
C ALA A 115 10.07 3.35 13.96
N GLY A 116 9.36 4.06 13.05
CA GLY A 116 8.09 4.71 13.38
C GLY A 116 6.99 3.72 13.73
N LEU A 117 6.91 2.58 13.04
CA LEU A 117 5.97 1.50 13.32
C LEU A 117 6.27 0.83 14.66
N GLU A 118 7.53 0.45 14.91
CA GLU A 118 7.99 -0.19 16.15
C GLU A 118 7.76 0.68 17.38
N THR A 119 8.02 2.00 17.25
CA THR A 119 7.82 2.97 18.32
C THR A 119 6.41 3.57 18.38
N LYS A 120 5.48 3.11 17.52
CA LYS A 120 4.09 3.59 17.41
C LYS A 120 4.00 5.11 17.21
N ASN A 121 4.95 5.69 16.48
CA ASN A 121 5.08 7.12 16.26
C ASN A 121 4.58 7.51 14.86
N LEU A 122 3.34 8.02 14.79
CA LEU A 122 2.73 8.46 13.52
C LEU A 122 3.47 9.62 12.85
N ASP A 123 4.03 10.54 13.61
CA ASP A 123 4.72 11.70 13.05
C ASP A 123 6.02 11.24 12.36
N ARG A 124 6.73 10.26 12.93
CA ARG A 124 7.91 9.64 12.31
C ARG A 124 7.53 8.87 11.03
N ILE A 125 6.43 8.11 11.07
CA ILE A 125 5.91 7.43 9.87
C ILE A 125 5.59 8.47 8.79
N CYS A 126 4.87 9.55 9.13
CA CYS A 126 4.47 10.57 8.16
C CYS A 126 5.68 11.32 7.58
N ALA A 127 6.71 11.58 8.38
CA ALA A 127 7.94 12.23 7.91
C ALA A 127 8.77 11.35 6.96
N SER A 128 8.59 10.01 7.03
CA SER A 128 9.29 9.04 6.17
C SER A 128 8.50 8.64 4.92
N LEU A 129 7.32 9.21 4.69
CA LEU A 129 6.52 8.90 3.50
C LEU A 129 7.21 9.37 2.23
N TYR A 130 7.53 8.44 1.35
CA TYR A 130 8.14 8.72 0.06
C TYR A 130 7.70 7.68 -0.98
N ASN A 131 7.42 8.13 -2.19
CA ASN A 131 7.13 7.27 -3.33
C ASN A 131 7.79 7.84 -4.58
N VAL A 132 8.78 7.13 -5.11
CA VAL A 132 9.55 7.52 -6.29
C VAL A 132 8.67 7.77 -7.52
N PHE A 133 7.57 7.05 -7.67
CA PHE A 133 6.65 7.25 -8.78
C PHE A 133 6.01 8.64 -8.78
N GLU A 134 5.86 9.32 -7.64
CA GLU A 134 5.35 10.70 -7.60
C GLU A 134 6.28 11.70 -8.30
N GLU A 135 7.56 11.37 -8.48
CA GLU A 135 8.52 12.24 -9.18
C GLU A 135 8.34 12.16 -10.70
N ALA A 136 7.93 11.00 -11.22
CA ALA A 136 7.88 10.70 -12.66
C ALA A 136 6.48 10.70 -13.28
N ILE A 137 5.40 10.74 -12.46
CA ILE A 137 4.04 10.65 -13.02
C ILE A 137 3.71 11.78 -13.98
N PRO A 138 3.07 11.48 -15.13
CA PRO A 138 2.65 12.49 -16.09
C PRO A 138 1.59 13.45 -15.53
N GLU A 139 0.66 12.96 -14.74
CA GLU A 139 -0.51 13.71 -14.21
C GLU A 139 -0.31 14.16 -12.77
N LYS A 140 0.82 14.84 -12.47
CA LYS A 140 1.14 15.35 -11.14
C LYS A 140 0.04 16.19 -10.51
N ALA A 141 -0.76 16.90 -11.32
CA ALA A 141 -1.84 17.77 -10.86
C ALA A 141 -2.91 17.00 -10.09
N VAL A 142 -3.34 15.83 -10.62
CA VAL A 142 -4.39 15.00 -10.00
C VAL A 142 -3.94 14.47 -8.64
N ILE A 143 -2.71 13.94 -8.56
CA ILE A 143 -2.17 13.42 -7.30
C ILE A 143 -1.99 14.54 -6.27
N ARG A 144 -1.52 15.70 -6.71
CA ARG A 144 -1.40 16.89 -5.84
C ARG A 144 -2.75 17.34 -5.30
N GLU A 145 -3.78 17.36 -6.13
CA GLU A 145 -5.16 17.70 -5.72
C GLU A 145 -5.66 16.75 -4.63
N LEU A 146 -5.50 15.44 -4.81
CA LEU A 146 -5.92 14.45 -3.82
C LEU A 146 -5.14 14.59 -2.50
N LYS A 147 -3.81 14.80 -2.56
CA LYS A 147 -2.99 15.05 -1.37
C LYS A 147 -3.45 16.30 -0.64
N GLN A 148 -3.75 17.38 -1.35
CA GLN A 148 -4.28 18.61 -0.77
C GLN A 148 -5.66 18.41 -0.14
N ALA A 149 -6.56 17.66 -0.79
CA ALA A 149 -7.88 17.34 -0.24
C ALA A 149 -7.78 16.56 1.07
N LEU A 150 -6.89 15.56 1.13
CA LEU A 150 -6.59 14.80 2.35
C LEU A 150 -6.02 15.70 3.45
N THR A 151 -5.03 16.52 3.14
CA THR A 151 -4.41 17.44 4.11
C THR A 151 -5.43 18.45 4.66
N ARG A 152 -6.24 19.07 3.80
CA ARG A 152 -7.31 20.01 4.22
C ARG A 152 -8.38 19.33 5.08
N SER A 153 -8.58 18.03 4.94
CA SER A 153 -9.51 17.25 5.75
C SER A 153 -8.92 16.75 7.07
N GLY A 154 -7.64 17.06 7.36
CA GLY A 154 -6.96 16.76 8.62
C GLY A 154 -6.04 15.54 8.58
N ALA A 155 -5.64 15.06 7.40
CA ALA A 155 -4.58 14.07 7.31
C ALA A 155 -3.23 14.67 7.74
N ILE A 156 -2.47 13.93 8.53
CA ILE A 156 -1.14 14.34 9.03
C ILE A 156 -0.01 13.89 8.10
N GLY A 157 -0.29 13.00 7.16
CA GLY A 157 0.58 12.57 6.07
C GLY A 157 -0.24 12.04 4.93
N SER A 158 0.25 12.17 3.69
CA SER A 158 -0.42 11.62 2.50
C SER A 158 0.58 11.22 1.44
N LEU A 159 0.31 10.10 0.75
CA LEU A 159 1.19 9.55 -0.27
C LEU A 159 0.37 8.78 -1.32
N MET A 160 0.86 8.75 -2.56
CA MET A 160 0.36 7.85 -3.58
C MET A 160 0.77 6.41 -3.25
N THR A 161 -0.12 5.44 -3.44
CA THR A 161 0.18 4.03 -3.16
C THR A 161 0.69 3.30 -4.40
N GLY A 162 1.83 2.61 -4.27
CA GLY A 162 2.46 1.86 -5.34
C GLY A 162 2.66 2.69 -6.61
N SER A 163 2.38 2.12 -7.78
CA SER A 163 2.42 2.82 -9.08
C SER A 163 1.22 3.76 -9.31
N GLY A 164 0.37 3.93 -8.33
CA GLY A 164 -0.81 4.80 -8.38
C GLY A 164 -2.03 4.10 -8.98
N SER A 165 -3.09 4.82 -9.13
CA SER A 165 -3.31 6.25 -8.94
C SER A 165 -3.94 6.62 -7.58
N CYS A 166 -4.23 5.66 -6.69
CA CYS A 166 -4.78 5.98 -5.39
C CYS A 166 -3.80 6.78 -4.53
N VAL A 167 -4.36 7.67 -3.73
CA VAL A 167 -3.62 8.42 -2.69
C VAL A 167 -4.25 8.12 -1.34
N TYR A 168 -3.44 7.82 -0.35
CA TYR A 168 -3.92 7.64 1.01
C TYR A 168 -3.50 8.79 1.91
N GLY A 169 -4.31 9.03 2.94
CA GLY A 169 -4.01 9.95 4.04
C GLY A 169 -4.05 9.23 5.37
N ILE A 170 -3.11 9.55 6.24
CA ILE A 170 -3.02 9.03 7.61
C ILE A 170 -3.66 10.04 8.56
N TYR A 171 -4.46 9.55 9.50
CA TYR A 171 -5.18 10.37 10.48
C TYR A 171 -4.81 9.94 11.89
N ARG A 172 -4.75 10.88 12.82
CA ARG A 172 -4.41 10.61 14.23
C ARG A 172 -5.38 9.66 14.92
N ASN A 173 -6.63 9.63 14.47
CA ASN A 173 -7.66 8.72 15.01
C ASN A 173 -8.81 8.50 14.02
N ARG A 174 -9.60 7.47 14.33
CA ARG A 174 -10.75 7.05 13.54
C ARG A 174 -11.80 8.17 13.39
N ARG A 175 -12.04 8.97 14.44
CA ARG A 175 -13.05 10.04 14.39
C ARG A 175 -12.69 11.10 13.35
N MET A 176 -11.41 11.49 13.27
CA MET A 176 -10.94 12.45 12.26
C MET A 176 -11.04 11.86 10.86
N ARG A 177 -10.61 10.60 10.65
CA ARG A 177 -10.72 9.88 9.39
C ARG A 177 -12.19 9.78 8.93
N ASP A 178 -13.13 9.42 9.82
CA ASP A 178 -14.54 9.25 9.48
C ASP A 178 -15.22 10.59 9.12
N ARG A 179 -14.80 11.69 9.76
CA ARG A 179 -15.22 13.05 9.37
C ARG A 179 -14.73 13.38 7.97
N ALA A 180 -13.46 13.14 7.68
CA ALA A 180 -12.86 13.36 6.36
C ALA A 180 -13.56 12.49 5.29
N TYR A 181 -13.81 11.20 5.58
CA TYR A 181 -14.53 10.30 4.70
C TYR A 181 -15.91 10.83 4.31
N ARG A 182 -16.71 11.29 5.29
CA ARG A 182 -18.04 11.86 5.01
C ARG A 182 -18.00 13.10 4.12
N MET A 183 -16.96 13.91 4.24
CA MET A 183 -16.72 15.07 3.38
C MET A 183 -16.31 14.66 1.97
N LEU A 184 -15.24 13.86 1.88
CA LEU A 184 -14.55 13.60 0.62
C LEU A 184 -15.28 12.59 -0.27
N LYS A 185 -16.06 11.66 0.28
CA LYS A 185 -16.86 10.70 -0.50
C LYS A 185 -17.92 11.34 -1.41
N LYS A 186 -18.22 12.61 -1.20
CA LYS A 186 -19.15 13.36 -2.05
C LYS A 186 -18.51 13.76 -3.39
N HIS A 187 -17.19 13.83 -3.43
CA HIS A 187 -16.40 14.32 -4.57
C HIS A 187 -15.48 13.25 -5.16
N TYR A 188 -15.08 12.27 -4.36
CA TYR A 188 -14.11 11.24 -4.71
C TYR A 188 -14.63 9.85 -4.36
N GLN A 189 -14.18 8.84 -5.09
CA GLN A 189 -14.29 7.46 -4.65
C GLN A 189 -13.35 7.25 -3.46
N ALA A 190 -13.93 7.07 -2.26
CA ALA A 190 -13.21 7.07 -0.99
C ALA A 190 -13.41 5.77 -0.21
N TYR A 191 -12.35 5.32 0.48
CA TYR A 191 -12.36 4.10 1.28
C TYR A 191 -11.75 4.38 2.65
N ALA A 192 -12.53 4.16 3.70
CA ALA A 192 -12.07 4.28 5.08
C ALA A 192 -11.48 2.95 5.54
N CYS A 193 -10.21 2.96 5.92
CA CYS A 193 -9.43 1.77 6.28
C CYS A 193 -8.74 1.95 7.63
N GLU A 194 -8.26 0.84 8.18
CA GLU A 194 -7.31 0.81 9.30
C GLU A 194 -6.07 0.04 8.85
N ALA A 195 -4.90 0.52 9.25
CA ALA A 195 -3.71 -0.30 9.16
C ALA A 195 -3.83 -1.44 10.17
N VAL A 196 -3.59 -2.67 9.72
CA VAL A 196 -3.65 -3.85 10.58
C VAL A 196 -2.38 -4.67 10.38
N ASN A 197 -1.88 -5.22 11.47
CA ASN A 197 -0.81 -6.21 11.45
C ASN A 197 -1.40 -7.50 12.02
N ARG A 198 -1.47 -8.55 11.20
CA ARG A 198 -2.00 -9.85 11.58
C ARG A 198 -0.93 -10.90 11.37
N PRO A 199 -0.19 -11.31 12.42
CA PRO A 199 0.72 -12.44 12.33
C PRO A 199 -0.02 -13.67 11.79
N GLN A 200 0.63 -14.44 10.94
CA GLN A 200 0.09 -15.73 10.51
C GLN A 200 0.00 -16.63 11.75
N GLN A 201 -1.18 -17.14 12.00
CA GLN A 201 -1.39 -18.26 12.92
C GLN A 201 -0.95 -19.57 12.27
#